data_cb3641803f2d45d733ffa3760bd74dab
#
_entry.id   cb3641803f2d45d733ffa3760bd74dab
#
_cell.length_a   1.000
_cell.length_b   1.000
_cell.length_c   1.000
_cell.angle_alpha   90.00
_cell.angle_beta   90.00
_cell.angle_gamma   90.00
#
_symmetry.space_group_name_H-M   'P 1'
#
loop_
_entity.id
_entity.type
_entity.pdbx_description
1 polymer ?
#
loop_
_entity_poly.entity_id
_entity_poly.type
_entity_poly.pdbx_seq_one_letter_code
_entity_poly.pdbx_strand_id
1 'polypeptide(L)'
;IDAHAGGLGVLGAVQPGEILDARLLEERVAMIAGTSSCFMAVSPEPRYIHGVWGPYYSAMIPGLWLTEGGQSATGALIDHLIYNHAAYGEAKKEADKAGLSIFDFLNRRLKEMQLNRAKANIGELTEDFHLYPDFHGNRSPRANPNLRGMISGLQLSATVDDLALIYLAAIQAIAYQVRHIVEEMNRQGYRISKIFACGGGLKNDVFLREHVDITRCDLVLPKEPEAVLLGSAILGAVAAKAYPTILEAMTAMTAVASAIEPNTETAGYHRRKYRVYHRMYDDQMAYREMMNQHGWAK
;
A
#
# COMPACT_ATOMS: atom_id res chain seq x y z
N ILE A 1 13.17 -12.41 9.10
CA ILE A 1 11.72 -12.53 9.09
C ILE A 1 11.20 -12.54 7.65
N ASP A 2 9.97 -13.03 7.42
CA ASP A 2 9.35 -13.18 6.11
C ASP A 2 9.33 -11.89 5.27
N ALA A 3 8.98 -10.76 5.88
CA ALA A 3 8.96 -9.48 5.18
C ALA A 3 10.36 -9.04 4.68
N HIS A 4 11.43 -9.32 5.44
CA HIS A 4 12.81 -9.05 4.98
C HIS A 4 13.19 -9.96 3.82
N ALA A 5 12.83 -11.25 3.87
CA ALA A 5 13.01 -12.15 2.73
C ALA A 5 12.23 -11.66 1.51
N GLY A 6 10.98 -11.21 1.69
CA GLY A 6 10.21 -10.58 0.62
C GLY A 6 10.93 -9.37 0.02
N GLY A 7 11.51 -8.50 0.86
CA GLY A 7 12.32 -7.36 0.42
C GLY A 7 13.50 -7.78 -0.46
N LEU A 8 14.25 -8.81 -0.06
CA LEU A 8 15.34 -9.37 -0.87
C LEU A 8 14.83 -9.91 -2.22
N GLY A 9 13.68 -10.58 -2.21
CA GLY A 9 13.09 -11.19 -3.40
C GLY A 9 12.54 -10.21 -4.43
N VAL A 10 12.35 -8.93 -4.07
CA VAL A 10 11.82 -7.93 -5.02
C VAL A 10 12.79 -6.79 -5.34
N LEU A 11 13.57 -6.28 -4.35
CA LEU A 11 14.41 -5.10 -4.54
C LEU A 11 15.60 -5.33 -5.48
N GLY A 12 15.98 -6.58 -5.71
CA GLY A 12 17.11 -6.93 -6.57
C GLY A 12 16.82 -6.80 -8.06
N ALA A 13 15.56 -6.76 -8.45
CA ALA A 13 15.18 -6.73 -9.85
C ALA A 13 15.63 -5.42 -10.52
N VAL A 14 16.46 -5.54 -11.56
CA VAL A 14 17.01 -4.41 -12.32
C VAL A 14 16.49 -4.41 -13.74
N GLN A 15 16.38 -3.24 -14.33
CA GLN A 15 16.10 -3.08 -15.75
C GLN A 15 17.40 -3.21 -16.57
N PRO A 16 17.33 -3.51 -17.86
CA PRO A 16 18.51 -3.57 -18.71
C PRO A 16 19.36 -2.27 -18.62
N GLY A 17 20.63 -2.41 -18.24
CA GLY A 17 21.55 -1.29 -18.07
C GLY A 17 21.60 -0.67 -16.68
N GLU A 18 20.71 -1.03 -15.75
CA GLU A 18 20.84 -0.65 -14.34
C GLU A 18 21.85 -1.54 -13.60
N ILE A 19 22.62 -0.94 -12.69
CA ILE A 19 23.52 -1.66 -11.76
C ILE A 19 22.93 -1.53 -10.37
N LEU A 20 22.65 -2.66 -9.72
CA LEU A 20 22.17 -2.67 -8.35
C LEU A 20 23.27 -2.25 -7.38
N ASP A 21 23.17 -1.04 -6.88
CA ASP A 21 24.04 -0.48 -5.86
C ASP A 21 23.23 0.19 -4.74
N ALA A 22 23.91 0.70 -3.72
CA ALA A 22 23.27 1.36 -2.59
C ALA A 22 22.47 2.62 -3.01
N ARG A 23 22.87 3.33 -4.07
CA ARG A 23 22.17 4.53 -4.56
C ARG A 23 20.87 4.15 -5.22
N LEU A 24 20.89 3.12 -6.06
CA LEU A 24 19.69 2.63 -6.73
C LEU A 24 18.69 2.06 -5.71
N LEU A 25 19.20 1.44 -4.63
CA LEU A 25 18.35 0.93 -3.55
C LEU A 25 17.66 2.04 -2.75
N GLU A 26 18.23 3.24 -2.62
CA GLU A 26 17.58 4.39 -1.96
C GLU A 26 16.39 4.96 -2.77
N GLU A 27 16.28 4.62 -4.05
CA GLU A 27 15.16 5.03 -4.93
C GLU A 27 14.01 4.04 -4.92
N ARG A 28 14.13 2.95 -4.15
CA ARG A 28 13.22 1.81 -4.12
C ARG A 28 12.67 1.55 -2.74
N VAL A 29 11.43 1.11 -2.68
CA VAL A 29 10.84 0.51 -1.48
C VAL A 29 10.18 -0.80 -1.85
N ALA A 30 10.40 -1.85 -1.06
CA ALA A 30 9.63 -3.08 -1.18
C ALA A 30 8.30 -2.92 -0.46
N MET A 31 7.20 -3.26 -1.11
CA MET A 31 5.86 -3.36 -0.53
C MET A 31 5.44 -4.83 -0.48
N ILE A 32 5.39 -5.38 0.72
CA ILE A 32 4.90 -6.73 0.96
C ILE A 32 3.43 -6.62 1.40
N ALA A 33 2.51 -6.80 0.42
CA ALA A 33 1.08 -6.57 0.59
C ALA A 33 0.32 -7.87 0.94
N GLY A 34 -0.20 -7.93 2.17
CA GLY A 34 -0.96 -9.06 2.70
C GLY A 34 -2.17 -8.61 3.52
N THR A 35 -2.48 -9.33 4.57
CA THR A 35 -3.47 -8.96 5.61
C THR A 35 -3.14 -7.60 6.21
N SER A 36 -1.87 -7.36 6.51
CA SER A 36 -1.21 -6.08 6.75
C SER A 36 -0.16 -5.85 5.68
N SER A 37 0.46 -4.67 5.62
CA SER A 37 1.54 -4.40 4.67
C SER A 37 2.79 -3.92 5.37
N CYS A 38 3.96 -4.33 4.85
CA CYS A 38 5.27 -3.87 5.27
C CYS A 38 5.98 -3.16 4.11
N PHE A 39 6.75 -2.12 4.45
CA PHE A 39 7.51 -1.30 3.52
C PHE A 39 8.97 -1.31 3.93
N MET A 40 9.84 -1.92 3.12
CA MET A 40 11.27 -2.07 3.40
C MET A 40 12.07 -1.16 2.48
N ALA A 41 12.78 -0.20 3.05
CA ALA A 41 13.73 0.64 2.34
C ALA A 41 15.12 0.51 2.98
N VAL A 42 16.17 0.58 2.18
CA VAL A 42 17.56 0.51 2.66
C VAL A 42 18.35 1.72 2.22
N SER A 43 19.36 2.08 3.01
CA SER A 43 20.25 3.22 2.76
C SER A 43 21.66 2.93 3.27
N PRO A 44 22.71 3.56 2.68
CA PRO A 44 24.08 3.45 3.20
C PRO A 44 24.25 4.15 4.55
N GLU A 45 23.46 5.19 4.83
CA GLU A 45 23.51 5.97 6.06
C GLU A 45 22.24 5.74 6.91
N PRO A 46 22.35 5.82 8.27
CA PRO A 46 21.19 5.66 9.14
C PRO A 46 20.19 6.81 8.96
N ARG A 47 18.90 6.49 8.77
CA ARG A 47 17.82 7.47 8.63
C ARG A 47 16.79 7.27 9.73
N TYR A 48 16.69 8.26 10.63
CA TYR A 48 15.76 8.25 11.75
C TYR A 48 14.45 8.92 11.34
N ILE A 49 13.39 8.13 11.21
CA ILE A 49 12.09 8.59 10.72
C ILE A 49 11.06 8.38 11.82
N HIS A 50 10.43 9.46 12.28
CA HIS A 50 9.40 9.36 13.32
C HIS A 50 8.27 8.43 12.84
N GLY A 51 7.86 7.49 13.71
CA GLY A 51 6.79 6.54 13.42
C GLY A 51 7.12 5.46 12.40
N VAL A 52 8.39 5.33 12.01
CA VAL A 52 8.89 4.26 11.15
C VAL A 52 9.99 3.53 11.91
N TRP A 53 10.02 2.21 11.84
CA TRP A 53 10.98 1.39 12.57
C TRP A 53 12.36 1.38 11.92
N GLY A 54 13.39 1.24 12.74
CA GLY A 54 14.80 1.33 12.34
C GLY A 54 15.41 2.69 12.73
N PRO A 55 16.59 3.02 12.18
CA PRO A 55 17.36 2.22 11.24
C PRO A 55 18.04 1.01 11.89
N TYR A 56 17.98 -0.15 11.22
CA TYR A 56 18.60 -1.40 11.67
C TYR A 56 19.79 -1.76 10.77
N TYR A 57 21.01 -1.74 11.32
CA TYR A 57 22.21 -2.02 10.54
C TYR A 57 22.32 -3.50 10.15
N SER A 58 22.58 -3.75 8.87
CA SER A 58 22.76 -5.11 8.31
C SER A 58 21.58 -6.07 8.56
N ALA A 59 20.38 -5.57 8.82
CA ALA A 59 19.23 -6.42 9.17
C ALA A 59 18.63 -7.16 7.96
N MET A 60 18.77 -6.60 6.74
CA MET A 60 18.26 -7.22 5.52
C MET A 60 19.38 -7.41 4.49
N ILE A 61 20.12 -6.35 4.17
CA ILE A 61 21.28 -6.38 3.27
C ILE A 61 22.51 -6.00 4.08
N PRO A 62 23.58 -6.84 4.09
CA PRO A 62 24.80 -6.54 4.82
C PRO A 62 25.41 -5.19 4.42
N GLY A 63 25.83 -4.42 5.42
CA GLY A 63 26.44 -3.11 5.24
C GLY A 63 25.46 -1.95 4.98
N LEU A 64 24.15 -2.23 4.88
CA LEU A 64 23.11 -1.21 4.71
C LEU A 64 22.21 -1.11 5.94
N TRP A 65 21.62 0.06 6.12
CA TRP A 65 20.62 0.34 7.15
C TRP A 65 19.22 0.08 6.60
N LEU A 66 18.44 -0.71 7.32
CA LEU A 66 17.04 -0.99 7.00
C LEU A 66 16.11 -0.04 7.75
N THR A 67 15.17 0.54 7.03
CA THR A 67 14.02 1.28 7.56
C THR A 67 12.74 0.54 7.19
N GLU A 68 11.86 0.29 8.18
CA GLU A 68 10.63 -0.48 8.01
C GLU A 68 9.40 0.35 8.34
N GLY A 69 8.59 0.67 7.34
CA GLY A 69 7.23 1.18 7.50
C GLY A 69 6.20 0.06 7.54
N GLY A 70 4.98 0.36 7.99
CA GLY A 70 3.93 -0.65 8.00
C GLY A 70 2.51 -0.08 8.13
N GLN A 71 1.56 -0.86 7.64
CA GLN A 71 0.12 -0.63 7.81
C GLN A 71 -0.48 -1.80 8.60
N SER A 72 -1.27 -1.50 9.64
CA SER A 72 -1.82 -2.51 10.55
C SER A 72 -2.86 -3.41 9.90
N ALA A 73 -3.63 -2.86 8.95
CA ALA A 73 -4.66 -3.59 8.21
C ALA A 73 -4.72 -3.04 6.77
N THR A 74 -4.59 -3.92 5.79
CA THR A 74 -4.72 -3.61 4.36
C THR A 74 -5.71 -4.58 3.73
N GLY A 75 -5.33 -5.81 3.38
CA GLY A 75 -6.27 -6.82 2.95
C GLY A 75 -7.37 -7.06 3.99
N ALA A 76 -7.02 -7.12 5.28
CA ALA A 76 -7.99 -7.26 6.36
C ALA A 76 -9.00 -6.11 6.45
N LEU A 77 -8.61 -4.87 6.14
CA LEU A 77 -9.53 -3.74 6.12
C LEU A 77 -10.53 -3.88 4.96
N ILE A 78 -10.04 -4.22 3.77
CA ILE A 78 -10.88 -4.43 2.59
C ILE A 78 -11.89 -5.56 2.86
N ASP A 79 -11.42 -6.70 3.35
CA ASP A 79 -12.25 -7.84 3.70
C ASP A 79 -13.31 -7.46 4.75
N HIS A 80 -12.89 -6.77 5.81
CA HIS A 80 -13.80 -6.32 6.87
C HIS A 80 -14.94 -5.45 6.32
N LEU A 81 -14.63 -4.50 5.45
CA LEU A 81 -15.64 -3.61 4.88
C LEU A 81 -16.56 -4.33 3.90
N ILE A 82 -16.04 -5.26 3.09
CA ILE A 82 -16.83 -6.05 2.15
C ILE A 82 -17.77 -7.01 2.91
N TYR A 83 -17.23 -7.83 3.80
CA TYR A 83 -18.00 -8.92 4.44
C TYR A 83 -19.04 -8.42 5.44
N ASN A 84 -18.85 -7.21 6.00
CA ASN A 84 -19.84 -6.62 6.91
C ASN A 84 -20.84 -5.68 6.24
N HIS A 85 -20.76 -5.49 4.91
CA HIS A 85 -21.72 -4.66 4.19
C HIS A 85 -23.02 -5.40 3.92
N ALA A 86 -24.17 -4.72 4.09
CA ALA A 86 -25.50 -5.34 3.91
C ALA A 86 -25.71 -5.97 2.52
N ALA A 87 -25.12 -5.37 1.47
CA ALA A 87 -25.21 -5.91 0.10
C ALA A 87 -24.24 -7.07 -0.18
N TYR A 88 -23.41 -7.51 0.78
CA TYR A 88 -22.42 -8.57 0.51
C TYR A 88 -23.03 -9.86 0.00
N GLY A 89 -24.14 -10.31 0.62
CA GLY A 89 -24.83 -11.55 0.23
C GLY A 89 -25.33 -11.53 -1.21
N GLU A 90 -25.87 -10.40 -1.65
CA GLU A 90 -26.32 -10.18 -3.04
C GLU A 90 -25.12 -10.15 -3.99
N ALA A 91 -24.12 -9.34 -3.71
CA ALA A 91 -22.91 -9.21 -4.52
C ALA A 91 -22.18 -10.55 -4.67
N LYS A 92 -22.05 -11.34 -3.59
CA LYS A 92 -21.44 -12.67 -3.61
C LYS A 92 -22.22 -13.64 -4.49
N LYS A 93 -23.54 -13.65 -4.39
CA LYS A 93 -24.41 -14.49 -5.23
C LYS A 93 -24.28 -14.15 -6.72
N GLU A 94 -24.17 -12.86 -7.05
CA GLU A 94 -23.98 -12.42 -8.44
C GLU A 94 -22.56 -12.74 -8.94
N ALA A 95 -21.54 -12.56 -8.11
CA ALA A 95 -20.16 -12.95 -8.40
C ALA A 95 -20.06 -14.44 -8.72
N ASP A 96 -20.66 -15.30 -7.88
CA ASP A 96 -20.65 -16.76 -8.05
C ASP A 96 -21.38 -17.19 -9.35
N LYS A 97 -22.51 -16.59 -9.67
CA LYS A 97 -23.20 -16.81 -10.94
C LYS A 97 -22.37 -16.45 -12.16
N ALA A 98 -21.51 -15.43 -12.03
CA ALA A 98 -20.62 -14.97 -13.09
C ALA A 98 -19.29 -15.73 -13.11
N GLY A 99 -19.02 -16.66 -12.16
CA GLY A 99 -17.75 -17.35 -12.03
C GLY A 99 -16.59 -16.44 -11.63
N LEU A 100 -16.87 -15.34 -10.94
CA LEU A 100 -15.91 -14.32 -10.54
C LEU A 100 -15.60 -14.37 -9.03
N SER A 101 -14.41 -13.94 -8.65
CA SER A 101 -14.17 -13.56 -7.26
C SER A 101 -15.00 -12.33 -6.89
N ILE A 102 -15.25 -12.12 -5.59
CA ILE A 102 -15.94 -10.91 -5.14
C ILE A 102 -15.19 -9.63 -5.55
N PHE A 103 -13.86 -9.65 -5.55
CA PHE A 103 -13.02 -8.52 -5.97
C PHE A 103 -13.15 -8.23 -7.48
N ASP A 104 -13.09 -9.26 -8.32
CA ASP A 104 -13.26 -9.11 -9.78
C ASP A 104 -14.66 -8.62 -10.12
N PHE A 105 -15.67 -9.10 -9.40
CA PHE A 105 -17.05 -8.64 -9.51
C PHE A 105 -17.17 -7.16 -9.16
N LEU A 106 -16.61 -6.72 -8.03
CA LEU A 106 -16.63 -5.32 -7.62
C LEU A 106 -15.82 -4.43 -8.57
N ASN A 107 -14.68 -4.90 -9.07
CA ASN A 107 -13.90 -4.20 -10.09
C ASN A 107 -14.71 -3.99 -11.38
N ARG A 108 -15.43 -5.02 -11.83
CA ARG A 108 -16.33 -4.91 -12.98
C ARG A 108 -17.45 -3.89 -12.70
N ARG A 109 -18.06 -3.95 -11.51
CA ARG A 109 -19.12 -3.01 -11.12
C ARG A 109 -18.64 -1.56 -11.11
N LEU A 110 -17.43 -1.30 -10.61
CA LEU A 110 -16.82 0.02 -10.65
C LEU A 110 -16.62 0.54 -12.08
N LYS A 111 -16.21 -0.32 -13.01
CA LYS A 111 -16.09 0.05 -14.44
C LYS A 111 -17.44 0.42 -15.05
N GLU A 112 -18.48 -0.35 -14.76
CA GLU A 112 -19.86 -0.05 -15.18
C GLU A 112 -20.33 1.30 -14.61
N MET A 113 -20.10 1.54 -13.32
CA MET A 113 -20.46 2.81 -12.66
C MET A 113 -19.70 3.99 -13.26
N GLN A 114 -18.41 3.83 -13.57
CA GLN A 114 -17.60 4.86 -14.22
C GLN A 114 -18.23 5.29 -15.54
N LEU A 115 -18.58 4.33 -16.40
CA LEU A 115 -19.22 4.60 -17.69
C LEU A 115 -20.59 5.28 -17.52
N ASN A 116 -21.44 4.74 -16.63
CA ASN A 116 -22.79 5.25 -16.39
C ASN A 116 -22.78 6.68 -15.81
N ARG A 117 -21.78 7.03 -15.01
CA ARG A 117 -21.62 8.37 -14.40
C ARG A 117 -20.74 9.30 -15.22
N ALA A 118 -20.30 8.88 -16.42
CA ALA A 118 -19.41 9.63 -17.30
C ALA A 118 -18.15 10.18 -16.58
N LYS A 119 -17.57 9.41 -15.65
CA LYS A 119 -16.34 9.77 -14.96
C LYS A 119 -15.13 9.43 -15.82
N ALA A 120 -14.12 10.30 -15.82
CA ALA A 120 -12.89 10.08 -16.60
C ALA A 120 -12.12 8.85 -16.10
N ASN A 121 -12.14 8.61 -14.78
CA ASN A 121 -11.48 7.47 -14.17
C ASN A 121 -12.31 6.87 -13.02
N ILE A 122 -12.05 5.61 -12.68
CA ILE A 122 -12.70 4.89 -11.57
C ILE A 122 -12.51 5.64 -10.25
N GLY A 123 -11.31 6.16 -10.00
CA GLY A 123 -10.97 6.86 -8.76
C GLY A 123 -11.92 8.03 -8.44
N GLU A 124 -12.48 8.69 -9.46
CA GLU A 124 -13.41 9.82 -9.29
C GLU A 124 -14.79 9.42 -8.77
N LEU A 125 -15.13 8.12 -8.76
CA LEU A 125 -16.41 7.64 -8.23
C LEU A 125 -16.59 7.94 -6.73
N THR A 126 -15.51 8.15 -6.01
CA THR A 126 -15.52 8.44 -4.57
C THR A 126 -15.37 9.93 -4.26
N GLU A 127 -15.72 10.83 -5.18
CA GLU A 127 -15.55 12.28 -5.02
C GLU A 127 -16.07 12.80 -3.68
N ASP A 128 -17.28 12.37 -3.28
CA ASP A 128 -17.94 12.76 -2.03
C ASP A 128 -17.88 11.67 -0.94
N PHE A 129 -17.12 10.59 -1.18
CA PHE A 129 -17.01 9.47 -0.25
C PHE A 129 -15.57 9.31 0.21
N HIS A 130 -15.31 9.46 1.52
CA HIS A 130 -13.96 9.47 2.07
C HIS A 130 -13.82 8.43 3.18
N LEU A 131 -12.67 7.75 3.20
CA LEU A 131 -12.32 6.78 4.23
C LEU A 131 -10.93 7.07 4.80
N TYR A 132 -10.80 6.99 6.13
CA TYR A 132 -9.54 7.03 6.85
C TYR A 132 -9.23 5.63 7.38
N PRO A 133 -8.05 5.02 7.05
CA PRO A 133 -7.89 3.56 7.10
C PRO A 133 -7.51 2.96 8.46
N ASP A 134 -7.30 3.76 9.50
CA ASP A 134 -6.71 3.31 10.78
C ASP A 134 -7.70 2.54 11.67
N PHE A 135 -8.47 1.58 11.11
CA PHE A 135 -9.42 0.75 11.84
C PHE A 135 -8.76 -0.13 12.91
N HIS A 136 -7.46 -0.39 12.77
CA HIS A 136 -6.64 -1.14 13.72
C HIS A 136 -5.42 -0.34 14.21
N GLY A 137 -5.60 0.97 14.42
CA GLY A 137 -4.52 1.89 14.75
C GLY A 137 -3.56 2.13 13.58
N ASN A 138 -2.62 3.04 13.77
CA ASN A 138 -1.61 3.41 12.78
C ASN A 138 -0.23 2.92 13.20
N ARG A 139 0.41 2.08 12.36
CA ARG A 139 1.81 1.68 12.55
C ARG A 139 2.73 2.79 12.06
N SER A 140 2.59 3.19 10.81
CA SER A 140 3.42 4.21 10.17
C SER A 140 2.59 5.17 9.33
N PRO A 141 2.98 6.43 9.25
CA PRO A 141 4.09 7.09 9.95
C PRO A 141 3.69 7.74 11.28
N ARG A 142 2.45 7.56 11.76
CA ARG A 142 1.95 8.24 12.97
C ARG A 142 2.25 7.50 14.27
N ALA A 143 2.58 6.20 14.21
CA ALA A 143 2.91 5.32 15.35
C ALA A 143 1.88 5.44 16.51
N ASN A 144 0.61 5.52 16.18
CA ASN A 144 -0.46 5.72 17.16
C ASN A 144 -1.47 4.57 17.14
N PRO A 145 -1.39 3.62 18.10
CA PRO A 145 -2.26 2.45 18.13
C PRO A 145 -3.72 2.80 18.49
N ASN A 146 -3.94 4.01 18.99
CA ASN A 146 -5.26 4.46 19.42
C ASN A 146 -6.07 5.13 18.31
N LEU A 147 -5.51 5.37 17.12
CA LEU A 147 -6.29 5.90 16.00
C LEU A 147 -7.39 4.92 15.58
N ARG A 148 -8.45 5.48 15.00
CA ARG A 148 -9.63 4.73 14.54
C ARG A 148 -9.93 5.07 13.10
N GLY A 149 -10.60 4.14 12.39
CA GLY A 149 -11.15 4.38 11.07
C GLY A 149 -12.25 5.44 11.10
N MET A 150 -12.38 6.17 10.00
CA MET A 150 -13.48 7.11 9.78
C MET A 150 -14.06 6.93 8.39
N ILE A 151 -15.37 7.11 8.24
CA ILE A 151 -16.05 7.12 6.96
C ILE A 151 -16.91 8.39 6.90
N SER A 152 -16.84 9.10 5.77
CA SER A 152 -17.63 10.30 5.49
C SER A 152 -18.30 10.18 4.12
N GLY A 153 -19.54 10.66 3.99
CA GLY A 153 -20.29 10.61 2.74
C GLY A 153 -21.24 9.42 2.61
N LEU A 154 -21.58 8.76 3.72
CA LEU A 154 -22.59 7.69 3.73
C LEU A 154 -23.98 8.20 3.35
N GLN A 155 -24.74 7.39 2.63
CA GLN A 155 -26.12 7.65 2.23
C GLN A 155 -27.07 6.59 2.83
N LEU A 156 -28.38 6.88 2.82
CA LEU A 156 -29.41 5.91 3.23
C LEU A 156 -29.66 4.89 2.11
N SER A 157 -28.62 4.16 1.76
CA SER A 157 -28.70 3.08 0.80
C SER A 157 -27.70 1.97 1.16
N ALA A 158 -27.96 0.76 0.69
CA ALA A 158 -27.12 -0.41 0.95
C ALA A 158 -27.13 -1.32 -0.28
N THR A 159 -26.87 -0.75 -1.44
CA THR A 159 -26.84 -1.45 -2.72
C THR A 159 -25.46 -2.05 -3.02
N VAL A 160 -25.36 -2.86 -4.05
CA VAL A 160 -24.08 -3.36 -4.57
C VAL A 160 -23.17 -2.21 -5.03
N ASP A 161 -23.74 -1.10 -5.52
CA ASP A 161 -22.99 0.10 -5.87
C ASP A 161 -22.34 0.76 -4.65
N ASP A 162 -23.06 0.83 -3.52
CA ASP A 162 -22.51 1.37 -2.28
C ASP A 162 -21.38 0.49 -1.75
N LEU A 163 -21.53 -0.84 -1.84
CA LEU A 163 -20.46 -1.78 -1.52
C LEU A 163 -19.22 -1.56 -2.41
N ALA A 164 -19.43 -1.34 -3.71
CA ALA A 164 -18.32 -1.07 -4.64
C ALA A 164 -17.63 0.26 -4.32
N LEU A 165 -18.38 1.30 -3.91
CA LEU A 165 -17.80 2.59 -3.49
C LEU A 165 -17.00 2.48 -2.19
N ILE A 166 -17.51 1.76 -1.19
CA ILE A 166 -16.78 1.51 0.07
C ILE A 166 -15.48 0.75 -0.22
N TYR A 167 -15.54 -0.28 -1.07
CA TYR A 167 -14.38 -1.05 -1.51
C TYR A 167 -13.32 -0.17 -2.18
N LEU A 168 -13.71 0.68 -3.14
CA LEU A 168 -12.80 1.61 -3.81
C LEU A 168 -12.20 2.61 -2.82
N ALA A 169 -13.03 3.20 -1.94
CA ALA A 169 -12.57 4.14 -0.93
C ALA A 169 -11.58 3.51 0.05
N ALA A 170 -11.73 2.23 0.40
CA ALA A 170 -10.78 1.49 1.22
C ALA A 170 -9.43 1.34 0.51
N ILE A 171 -9.43 0.94 -0.77
CA ILE A 171 -8.20 0.87 -1.59
C ILE A 171 -7.50 2.22 -1.64
N GLN A 172 -8.23 3.30 -1.91
CA GLN A 172 -7.69 4.65 -1.96
C GLN A 172 -7.09 5.09 -0.62
N ALA A 173 -7.79 4.84 0.48
CA ALA A 173 -7.33 5.19 1.83
C ALA A 173 -6.02 4.47 2.20
N ILE A 174 -5.91 3.18 1.87
CA ILE A 174 -4.68 2.40 2.00
C ILE A 174 -3.56 3.02 1.16
N ALA A 175 -3.83 3.36 -0.09
CA ALA A 175 -2.85 3.97 -0.98
C ALA A 175 -2.42 5.38 -0.53
N TYR A 176 -3.32 6.20 0.04
CA TYR A 176 -2.95 7.49 0.65
C TYR A 176 -2.03 7.31 1.85
N GLN A 177 -2.22 6.28 2.63
CA GLN A 177 -1.30 5.96 3.73
C GLN A 177 0.07 5.50 3.22
N VAL A 178 0.13 4.70 2.14
CA VAL A 178 1.39 4.35 1.46
C VAL A 178 2.11 5.62 0.99
N ARG A 179 1.39 6.52 0.32
CA ARG A 179 1.94 7.81 -0.10
C ARG A 179 2.54 8.58 1.08
N HIS A 180 1.83 8.64 2.21
CA HIS A 180 2.30 9.33 3.41
C HIS A 180 3.59 8.70 3.96
N ILE A 181 3.67 7.36 4.01
CA ILE A 181 4.90 6.64 4.42
C ILE A 181 6.07 6.99 3.50
N VAL A 182 5.88 6.92 2.18
CA VAL A 182 6.92 7.22 1.18
C VAL A 182 7.36 8.69 1.29
N GLU A 183 6.43 9.63 1.44
CA GLU A 183 6.75 11.05 1.60
C GLU A 183 7.54 11.31 2.89
N GLU A 184 7.24 10.65 4.01
CA GLU A 184 8.01 10.76 5.24
C GLU A 184 9.43 10.18 5.08
N MET A 185 9.57 9.03 4.42
CA MET A 185 10.89 8.47 4.09
C MET A 185 11.69 9.44 3.21
N ASN A 186 11.08 10.01 2.18
CA ASN A 186 11.74 10.94 1.28
C ASN A 186 12.12 12.26 1.96
N ARG A 187 11.35 12.76 2.92
CA ARG A 187 11.72 13.94 3.75
C ARG A 187 12.99 13.70 4.56
N GLN A 188 13.27 12.46 4.92
CA GLN A 188 14.46 12.07 5.68
C GLN A 188 15.62 11.59 4.78
N GLY A 189 15.53 11.90 3.47
CA GLY A 189 16.64 11.78 2.55
C GLY A 189 16.64 10.54 1.65
N TYR A 190 15.61 9.66 1.72
CA TYR A 190 15.36 8.71 0.66
C TYR A 190 14.96 9.44 -0.63
N ARG A 191 15.00 8.76 -1.76
CA ARG A 191 14.57 9.27 -3.07
C ARG A 191 13.62 8.28 -3.73
N ILE A 192 12.76 7.67 -2.93
CA ILE A 192 11.84 6.62 -3.37
C ILE A 192 10.94 7.16 -4.48
N SER A 193 11.06 6.59 -5.66
CA SER A 193 10.28 6.84 -6.85
C SER A 193 9.68 5.55 -7.42
N LYS A 194 10.13 4.38 -6.94
CA LYS A 194 9.68 3.06 -7.39
C LYS A 194 9.25 2.20 -6.21
N ILE A 195 8.09 1.57 -6.32
CA ILE A 195 7.57 0.60 -5.35
C ILE A 195 7.68 -0.79 -5.98
N PHE A 196 8.49 -1.65 -5.39
CA PHE A 196 8.62 -3.06 -5.78
C PHE A 196 7.66 -3.87 -4.93
N ALA A 197 6.59 -4.38 -5.53
CA ALA A 197 5.49 -4.95 -4.79
C ALA A 197 5.40 -6.47 -4.94
N CYS A 198 5.03 -7.16 -3.84
CA CYS A 198 4.65 -8.58 -3.85
C CYS A 198 3.48 -8.84 -2.89
N GLY A 199 2.84 -9.99 -3.06
CA GLY A 199 1.75 -10.45 -2.22
C GLY A 199 0.38 -10.49 -2.91
N GLY A 200 -0.64 -10.93 -2.16
CA GLY A 200 -1.97 -11.26 -2.72
C GLY A 200 -2.72 -10.08 -3.36
N GLY A 201 -2.51 -8.86 -2.88
CA GLY A 201 -3.15 -7.65 -3.42
C GLY A 201 -2.80 -7.35 -4.88
N LEU A 202 -1.69 -7.89 -5.39
CA LEU A 202 -1.19 -7.61 -6.74
C LEU A 202 -2.02 -8.26 -7.87
N LYS A 203 -2.96 -9.12 -7.56
CA LYS A 203 -3.88 -9.71 -8.54
C LYS A 203 -5.06 -8.79 -8.87
N ASN A 204 -5.13 -7.62 -8.25
CA ASN A 204 -6.26 -6.70 -8.32
C ASN A 204 -5.87 -5.42 -9.07
N ASP A 205 -6.34 -5.28 -10.32
CA ASP A 205 -6.01 -4.16 -11.20
C ASP A 205 -6.39 -2.79 -10.62
N VAL A 206 -7.54 -2.69 -9.94
CA VAL A 206 -7.97 -1.44 -9.30
C VAL A 206 -7.05 -1.09 -8.15
N PHE A 207 -6.64 -2.08 -7.34
CA PHE A 207 -5.67 -1.88 -6.27
C PHE A 207 -4.33 -1.36 -6.82
N LEU A 208 -3.81 -1.99 -7.86
CA LEU A 208 -2.55 -1.57 -8.50
C LEU A 208 -2.66 -0.16 -9.06
N ARG A 209 -3.72 0.12 -9.82
CA ARG A 209 -3.91 1.43 -10.47
C ARG A 209 -4.04 2.56 -9.46
N GLU A 210 -4.85 2.41 -8.43
CA GLU A 210 -5.02 3.42 -7.39
C GLU A 210 -3.72 3.66 -6.59
N HIS A 211 -2.95 2.59 -6.29
CA HIS A 211 -1.66 2.75 -5.61
C HIS A 211 -0.67 3.57 -6.45
N VAL A 212 -0.55 3.27 -7.73
CA VAL A 212 0.35 3.99 -8.63
C VAL A 212 -0.06 5.46 -8.79
N ASP A 213 -1.35 5.70 -9.05
CA ASP A 213 -1.86 7.06 -9.29
C ASP A 213 -1.81 7.94 -8.04
N ILE A 214 -2.02 7.35 -6.85
CA ILE A 214 -2.01 8.06 -5.57
C ILE A 214 -0.59 8.33 -5.09
N THR A 215 0.29 7.31 -5.13
CA THR A 215 1.66 7.44 -4.62
C THR A 215 2.55 8.26 -5.53
N ARG A 216 2.24 8.31 -6.82
CA ARG A 216 3.06 8.91 -7.88
C ARG A 216 4.42 8.22 -8.05
N CYS A 217 4.53 6.98 -7.59
CA CYS A 217 5.67 6.10 -7.79
C CYS A 217 5.35 5.07 -8.87
N ASP A 218 6.34 4.69 -9.66
CA ASP A 218 6.22 3.52 -10.53
C ASP A 218 6.04 2.27 -9.67
N LEU A 219 5.11 1.40 -10.03
CA LEU A 219 4.92 0.14 -9.34
C LEU A 219 5.50 -0.98 -10.20
N VAL A 220 6.53 -1.62 -9.66
CA VAL A 220 7.28 -2.68 -10.33
C VAL A 220 6.82 -4.03 -9.80
N LEU A 221 6.40 -4.90 -10.71
CA LEU A 221 5.98 -6.27 -10.41
C LEU A 221 7.13 -7.23 -10.72
N PRO A 222 7.53 -8.09 -9.76
CA PRO A 222 8.56 -9.10 -9.98
C PRO A 222 8.04 -10.22 -10.89
N LYS A 223 8.98 -10.87 -11.60
CA LYS A 223 8.66 -12.06 -12.40
C LYS A 223 8.26 -13.25 -11.53
N GLU A 224 8.89 -13.39 -10.36
CA GLU A 224 8.55 -14.42 -9.38
C GLU A 224 7.52 -13.86 -8.39
N PRO A 225 6.27 -14.36 -8.38
CA PRO A 225 5.24 -13.86 -7.48
C PRO A 225 5.49 -14.23 -6.01
N GLU A 226 6.19 -15.36 -5.76
CA GLU A 226 6.50 -15.86 -4.41
C GLU A 226 7.80 -15.24 -3.88
N ALA A 227 7.84 -13.92 -3.80
CA ALA A 227 9.03 -13.15 -3.45
C ALA A 227 9.65 -13.53 -2.09
N VAL A 228 8.85 -13.93 -1.12
CA VAL A 228 9.33 -14.39 0.20
C VAL A 228 10.13 -15.68 0.07
N LEU A 229 9.64 -16.62 -0.73
CA LEU A 229 10.36 -17.88 -1.02
C LEU A 229 11.63 -17.59 -1.82
N LEU A 230 11.56 -16.70 -2.83
CA LEU A 230 12.72 -16.30 -3.60
C LEU A 230 13.80 -15.65 -2.72
N GLY A 231 13.41 -14.74 -1.82
CA GLY A 231 14.34 -14.12 -0.87
C GLY A 231 14.99 -15.12 0.07
N SER A 232 14.24 -16.13 0.51
CA SER A 232 14.80 -17.24 1.29
C SER A 232 15.78 -18.09 0.47
N ALA A 233 15.49 -18.32 -0.81
CA ALA A 233 16.41 -19.01 -1.74
C ALA A 233 17.69 -18.20 -2.00
N ILE A 234 17.59 -16.85 -2.11
CA ILE A 234 18.75 -15.94 -2.22
C ILE A 234 19.67 -16.11 -1.01
N LEU A 235 19.12 -16.10 0.21
CA LEU A 235 19.90 -16.32 1.43
C LEU A 235 20.57 -17.70 1.44
N GLY A 236 19.86 -18.75 1.03
CA GLY A 236 20.38 -20.11 0.92
C GLY A 236 21.52 -20.21 -0.12
N ALA A 237 21.38 -19.56 -1.28
CA ALA A 237 22.38 -19.56 -2.33
C ALA A 237 23.70 -18.89 -1.89
N VAL A 238 23.61 -17.79 -1.14
CA VAL A 238 24.80 -17.12 -0.57
C VAL A 238 25.43 -17.98 0.55
N ALA A 239 24.62 -18.58 1.43
CA ALA A 239 25.11 -19.48 2.47
C ALA A 239 25.84 -20.68 1.87
N ALA A 240 25.35 -21.22 0.75
CA ALA A 240 25.99 -22.30 -0.02
C ALA A 240 27.20 -21.83 -0.87
N LYS A 241 27.55 -20.52 -0.82
CA LYS A 241 28.64 -19.91 -1.61
C LYS A 241 28.45 -20.00 -3.13
N ALA A 242 27.20 -20.14 -3.60
CA ALA A 242 26.87 -20.05 -5.02
C ALA A 242 27.01 -18.61 -5.54
N TYR A 243 26.85 -17.63 -4.67
CA TYR A 243 27.12 -16.20 -4.95
C TYR A 243 27.99 -15.61 -3.84
N PRO A 244 28.91 -14.70 -4.17
CA PRO A 244 29.81 -14.05 -3.20
C PRO A 244 29.08 -13.16 -2.21
N THR A 245 28.02 -12.45 -2.68
CA THR A 245 27.28 -11.47 -1.88
C THR A 245 25.77 -11.61 -2.07
N ILE A 246 25.01 -11.05 -1.11
CA ILE A 246 23.54 -10.97 -1.23
C ILE A 246 23.13 -10.10 -2.42
N LEU A 247 23.81 -8.99 -2.69
CA LEU A 247 23.49 -8.11 -3.81
C LEU A 247 23.68 -8.81 -5.17
N GLU A 248 24.74 -9.59 -5.33
CA GLU A 248 24.95 -10.38 -6.54
C GLU A 248 23.89 -11.46 -6.71
N ALA A 249 23.53 -12.16 -5.64
CA ALA A 249 22.46 -13.15 -5.67
C ALA A 249 21.10 -12.51 -5.98
N MET A 250 20.78 -11.38 -5.37
CA MET A 250 19.57 -10.60 -5.68
C MET A 250 19.51 -10.25 -7.16
N THR A 251 20.58 -9.65 -7.71
CA THR A 251 20.64 -9.26 -9.12
C THR A 251 20.47 -10.46 -10.06
N ALA A 252 21.08 -11.59 -9.75
CA ALA A 252 21.05 -12.78 -10.60
C ALA A 252 19.74 -13.57 -10.53
N MET A 253 19.07 -13.56 -9.39
CA MET A 253 17.91 -14.42 -9.12
C MET A 253 16.56 -13.68 -9.23
N THR A 254 16.55 -12.34 -9.30
CA THR A 254 15.32 -11.57 -9.44
C THR A 254 15.19 -10.98 -10.85
N ALA A 255 13.97 -10.70 -11.29
CA ALA A 255 13.72 -10.05 -12.56
C ALA A 255 12.41 -9.23 -12.50
N VAL A 256 12.33 -8.19 -13.32
CA VAL A 256 11.11 -7.40 -13.54
C VAL A 256 10.21 -8.13 -14.52
N ALA A 257 8.91 -8.28 -14.19
CA ALA A 257 7.89 -8.73 -15.14
C ALA A 257 7.27 -7.54 -15.87
N SER A 258 6.85 -6.52 -15.11
CA SER A 258 6.23 -5.31 -15.66
C SER A 258 6.41 -4.13 -14.71
N ALA A 259 6.23 -2.93 -15.23
CA ALA A 259 6.11 -1.71 -14.44
C ALA A 259 4.85 -0.95 -14.87
N ILE A 260 4.19 -0.31 -13.90
CA ILE A 260 2.99 0.50 -14.11
C ILE A 260 3.34 1.92 -13.71
N GLU A 261 3.21 2.86 -14.65
CA GLU A 261 3.50 4.27 -14.43
C GLU A 261 2.24 5.04 -13.98
N PRO A 262 2.39 6.14 -13.21
CA PRO A 262 1.29 6.97 -12.77
C PRO A 262 0.58 7.67 -13.95
N ASN A 263 -0.75 7.64 -13.96
CA ASN A 263 -1.53 8.48 -14.87
C ASN A 263 -1.47 9.94 -14.41
N THR A 264 -0.95 10.81 -15.26
CA THR A 264 -0.80 12.24 -14.96
C THR A 264 -2.13 12.97 -14.82
N GLU A 265 -3.17 12.51 -15.51
CA GLU A 265 -4.50 13.13 -15.51
C GLU A 265 -5.21 13.02 -14.16
N THR A 266 -4.94 11.94 -13.40
CA THR A 266 -5.53 11.71 -12.07
C THR A 266 -4.88 12.54 -10.96
N ALA A 267 -3.69 13.12 -11.22
CA ALA A 267 -2.87 13.79 -10.21
C ALA A 267 -3.60 14.90 -9.46
N GLY A 268 -4.38 15.72 -10.19
CA GLY A 268 -5.15 16.81 -9.61
C GLY A 268 -6.23 16.32 -8.64
N TYR A 269 -6.95 15.28 -9.02
CA TYR A 269 -7.97 14.63 -8.21
C TYR A 269 -7.37 14.04 -6.92
N HIS A 270 -6.37 13.18 -7.04
CA HIS A 270 -5.76 12.53 -5.88
C HIS A 270 -5.05 13.51 -4.94
N ARG A 271 -4.54 14.64 -5.45
CA ARG A 271 -4.01 15.71 -4.59
C ARG A 271 -5.09 16.31 -3.68
N ARG A 272 -6.31 16.54 -4.20
CA ARG A 272 -7.44 17.03 -3.39
C ARG A 272 -7.87 16.00 -2.36
N LYS A 273 -8.05 14.74 -2.78
CA LYS A 273 -8.42 13.62 -1.88
C LYS A 273 -7.38 13.37 -0.79
N TYR A 274 -6.09 13.50 -1.10
CA TYR A 274 -5.01 13.36 -0.11
C TYR A 274 -5.05 14.46 0.95
N ARG A 275 -5.47 15.66 0.59
CA ARG A 275 -5.72 16.72 1.58
C ARG A 275 -6.88 16.37 2.51
N VAL A 276 -7.95 15.77 1.96
CA VAL A 276 -9.06 15.26 2.78
C VAL A 276 -8.59 14.15 3.73
N TYR A 277 -7.77 13.22 3.24
CA TYR A 277 -7.15 12.17 4.08
C TYR A 277 -6.42 12.76 5.30
N HIS A 278 -5.60 13.79 5.13
CA HIS A 278 -4.93 14.46 6.23
C HIS A 278 -5.92 15.21 7.14
N ARG A 279 -6.91 15.88 6.55
CA ARG A 279 -7.93 16.59 7.30
C ARG A 279 -8.74 15.67 8.21
N MET A 280 -9.09 14.47 7.75
CA MET A 280 -9.79 13.48 8.58
C MET A 280 -9.00 13.09 9.84
N TYR A 281 -7.67 13.04 9.74
CA TYR A 281 -6.83 12.85 10.93
C TYR A 281 -6.91 14.03 11.89
N ASP A 282 -6.78 15.26 11.39
CA ASP A 282 -6.85 16.46 12.22
C ASP A 282 -8.21 16.55 12.93
N ASP A 283 -9.29 16.25 12.22
CA ASP A 283 -10.65 16.22 12.79
C ASP A 283 -10.77 15.14 13.88
N GLN A 284 -10.21 13.94 13.65
CA GLN A 284 -10.20 12.87 14.68
C GLN A 284 -9.45 13.31 15.94
N MET A 285 -8.32 14.00 15.78
CA MET A 285 -7.55 14.51 16.94
C MET A 285 -8.31 15.62 17.65
N ALA A 286 -8.98 16.52 16.93
CA ALA A 286 -9.84 17.55 17.50
C ALA A 286 -11.02 16.95 18.28
N TYR A 287 -11.68 15.92 17.74
CA TYR A 287 -12.79 15.22 18.45
C TYR A 287 -12.30 14.61 19.77
N ARG A 288 -11.10 14.01 19.78
CA ARG A 288 -10.52 13.45 21.00
C ARG A 288 -10.19 14.50 22.02
N GLU A 289 -9.64 15.64 21.59
CA GLU A 289 -9.35 16.76 22.46
C GLU A 289 -10.63 17.29 23.12
N MET A 290 -11.70 17.51 22.34
CA MET A 290 -13.00 17.92 22.83
C MET A 290 -13.56 16.94 23.88
N MET A 291 -13.45 15.63 23.63
CA MET A 291 -13.95 14.59 24.54
C MET A 291 -13.08 14.42 25.79
N ASN A 292 -11.79 14.74 25.71
CA ASN A 292 -10.86 14.66 26.85
C ASN A 292 -10.87 15.92 27.74
N GLN A 293 -11.50 17.01 27.29
CA GLN A 293 -11.73 18.17 28.14
C GLN A 293 -12.74 17.77 29.23
N HIS A 294 -12.24 17.36 30.41
CA HIS A 294 -13.02 17.15 31.64
C HIS A 294 -13.60 18.48 32.12
N GLY A 295 -14.68 18.92 31.48
CA GLY A 295 -15.29 20.22 31.75
C GLY A 295 -16.83 20.21 31.69
N TRP A 296 -17.48 19.05 31.88
CA TRP A 296 -18.91 18.99 32.18
C TRP A 296 -19.14 18.93 33.68
N ALA A 297 -18.51 19.83 34.38
CA ALA A 297 -18.82 20.06 35.79
C ALA A 297 -19.22 21.52 35.98
N LYS A 298 -20.50 21.75 36.01
CA LYS A 298 -21.35 22.72 36.73
C LYS A 298 -22.38 23.38 35.86
#